data_26ad2b97dfb5bab44ddab5d3f5ffbc13
#
_entry.id   26ad2b97dfb5bab44ddab5d3f5ffbc13
#
_cell.length_a   1.000
_cell.length_b   1.000
_cell.length_c   1.000
_cell.angle_alpha   90.00
_cell.angle_beta   90.00
_cell.angle_gamma   90.00
#
_symmetry.space_group_name_H-M   'P 1'
#
loop_
_entity.id
_entity.type
_entity.pdbx_description
1 polymer ?
#
loop_
_entity_poly.entity_id
_entity_poly.type
_entity_poly.pdbx_seq_one_letter_code
_entity_poly.pdbx_strand_id
1 'polypeptide(L)'
;SVFANRYIQGTDTYDDDESSTNSLGSTWIFDLWTNRLVAEYTGRRGTKEFYEITRKMNIFFNATHNYEANKKGLFTFYEQMKSIHLLCDTPESLKDISDITISKIGNKAKGTNVSKPIIAYGLRLILDWLLEPAYDETNPEIRNLHKIRSIGLLNELIGFNPNGNFDRVSALIMVMILKEDMYQYTEKKQIDKVKTLAEDAFFNRNFDVRRT
;
A
#
# COMPACT_ATOMS: atom_id res chain seq x y z
N SER A 1 -15.80 16.52 1.59
CA SER A 1 -14.37 16.64 1.25
C SER A 1 -13.68 15.34 1.60
N VAL A 2 -13.06 14.74 0.63
CA VAL A 2 -12.33 13.50 0.83
C VAL A 2 -10.98 13.87 1.43
N PHE A 3 -10.65 13.31 2.59
CA PHE A 3 -9.39 13.58 3.27
C PHE A 3 -8.23 13.01 2.45
N ALA A 4 -7.31 13.87 2.02
CA ALA A 4 -6.11 13.44 1.32
C ALA A 4 -5.27 12.53 2.22
N ASN A 5 -4.67 11.48 1.62
CA ASN A 5 -3.78 10.53 2.29
C ASN A 5 -4.40 9.73 3.46
N ARG A 6 -5.74 9.64 3.52
CA ARG A 6 -6.41 8.79 4.50
C ARG A 6 -6.48 7.33 4.04
N TYR A 7 -6.80 7.12 2.77
CA TYR A 7 -7.00 5.79 2.24
C TYR A 7 -5.88 5.37 1.30
N ILE A 8 -5.52 4.11 1.37
CA ILE A 8 -4.62 3.45 0.43
C ILE A 8 -5.31 2.23 -0.17
N GLN A 9 -4.90 1.88 -1.37
CA GLN A 9 -5.41 0.72 -2.10
C GLN A 9 -4.26 -0.20 -2.48
N GLY A 10 -4.48 -1.51 -2.36
CA GLY A 10 -3.56 -2.53 -2.85
C GLY A 10 -4.29 -3.50 -3.76
N THR A 11 -3.68 -3.88 -4.87
CA THR A 11 -4.30 -4.75 -5.87
C THR A 11 -3.32 -5.81 -6.36
N ASP A 12 -3.80 -7.05 -6.38
CA ASP A 12 -3.25 -8.15 -7.16
C ASP A 12 -4.13 -8.35 -8.40
N THR A 13 -3.50 -8.32 -9.58
CA THR A 13 -4.18 -8.34 -10.87
C THR A 13 -3.99 -9.67 -11.59
N TYR A 14 -4.80 -9.92 -12.62
CA TYR A 14 -4.53 -10.91 -13.65
C TYR A 14 -4.61 -10.23 -15.02
N ASP A 15 -3.77 -10.66 -15.96
CA ASP A 15 -3.68 -10.05 -17.30
C ASP A 15 -4.36 -10.87 -18.39
N ASP A 16 -4.79 -12.09 -18.09
CA ASP A 16 -5.33 -13.01 -19.09
C ASP A 16 -6.70 -13.54 -18.70
N ASP A 17 -7.70 -13.24 -19.52
CA ASP A 17 -9.07 -13.72 -19.35
C ASP A 17 -9.19 -15.23 -19.69
N GLU A 18 -8.29 -15.74 -20.53
CA GLU A 18 -8.31 -17.13 -21.05
C GLU A 18 -7.42 -18.10 -20.25
N SER A 19 -6.68 -17.62 -19.22
CA SER A 19 -5.83 -18.49 -18.46
C SER A 19 -6.64 -19.61 -17.77
N SER A 20 -6.16 -20.85 -17.85
CA SER A 20 -6.73 -22.03 -17.17
C SER A 20 -6.56 -22.00 -15.65
N THR A 21 -5.93 -20.96 -15.11
CA THR A 21 -5.71 -20.79 -13.67
C THR A 21 -6.95 -20.25 -12.99
N ASN A 22 -7.25 -20.73 -11.79
CA ASN A 22 -8.31 -20.21 -10.92
C ASN A 22 -7.94 -18.89 -10.24
N SER A 23 -6.99 -18.12 -10.81
CA SER A 23 -6.55 -16.85 -10.23
C SER A 23 -7.67 -15.81 -10.28
N LEU A 24 -7.87 -15.14 -9.16
CA LEU A 24 -8.85 -14.06 -9.01
C LEU A 24 -8.13 -12.71 -9.04
N GLY A 25 -8.81 -11.66 -9.47
CA GLY A 25 -8.35 -10.32 -9.16
C GLY A 25 -8.80 -9.95 -7.75
N SER A 26 -7.91 -9.35 -6.97
CA SER A 26 -8.24 -8.88 -5.63
C SER A 26 -7.77 -7.46 -5.40
N THR A 27 -8.59 -6.64 -4.75
CA THR A 27 -8.25 -5.28 -4.37
C THR A 27 -8.81 -4.93 -2.99
N TRP A 28 -8.02 -4.22 -2.20
CA TRP A 28 -8.35 -3.77 -0.85
C TRP A 28 -8.26 -2.28 -0.73
N ILE A 29 -9.17 -1.69 0.06
CA ILE A 29 -9.03 -0.33 0.57
C ILE A 29 -8.74 -0.41 2.07
N PHE A 30 -7.72 0.32 2.49
CA PHE A 30 -7.27 0.42 3.86
C PHE A 30 -7.38 1.87 4.35
N ASP A 31 -7.94 2.05 5.54
CA ASP A 31 -8.03 3.35 6.21
C ASP A 31 -6.85 3.51 7.19
N LEU A 32 -5.93 4.37 6.86
CA LEU A 32 -4.74 4.65 7.68
C LEU A 32 -5.08 5.24 9.06
N TRP A 33 -6.20 5.95 9.20
CA TRP A 33 -6.59 6.56 10.47
C TRP A 33 -7.14 5.56 11.46
N THR A 34 -7.90 4.58 10.97
CA THR A 34 -8.49 3.53 11.81
C THR A 34 -7.65 2.26 11.82
N ASN A 35 -6.59 2.20 10.99
CA ASN A 35 -5.72 1.04 10.81
C ASN A 35 -6.48 -0.23 10.40
N ARG A 36 -7.50 -0.09 9.50
CA ARG A 36 -8.42 -1.18 9.14
C ARG A 36 -8.65 -1.30 7.64
N LEU A 37 -8.93 -2.54 7.22
CA LEU A 37 -9.52 -2.81 5.91
C LEU A 37 -10.98 -2.37 5.91
N VAL A 38 -11.38 -1.53 4.95
CA VAL A 38 -12.72 -0.93 4.88
C VAL A 38 -13.52 -1.34 3.66
N ALA A 39 -12.86 -1.81 2.60
CA ALA A 39 -13.54 -2.35 1.42
C ALA A 39 -12.69 -3.42 0.74
N GLU A 40 -13.36 -4.38 0.10
CA GLU A 40 -12.79 -5.47 -0.68
C GLU A 40 -13.58 -5.67 -1.96
N TYR A 41 -12.87 -5.95 -3.03
CA TYR A 41 -13.44 -6.65 -4.17
C TYR A 41 -12.48 -7.78 -4.57
N THR A 42 -13.01 -9.00 -4.64
CA THR A 42 -12.27 -10.16 -5.14
C THR A 42 -13.18 -10.96 -6.06
N GLY A 43 -12.72 -11.25 -7.27
CA GLY A 43 -13.52 -11.99 -8.24
C GLY A 43 -12.80 -12.18 -9.56
N ARG A 44 -13.39 -13.05 -10.41
CA ARG A 44 -12.94 -13.30 -11.77
C ARG A 44 -14.01 -12.80 -12.74
N ARG A 45 -13.94 -11.53 -13.08
CA ARG A 45 -14.68 -10.93 -14.19
C ARG A 45 -13.73 -10.66 -15.34
N GLY A 46 -14.22 -10.28 -16.51
CA GLY A 46 -13.33 -9.86 -17.60
C GLY A 46 -12.34 -8.79 -17.10
N THR A 47 -11.09 -8.89 -17.54
CA THR A 47 -9.95 -8.08 -17.06
C THR A 47 -10.27 -6.58 -17.01
N LYS A 48 -10.90 -6.06 -18.09
CA LYS A 48 -11.30 -4.65 -18.16
C LYS A 48 -12.34 -4.27 -17.10
N GLU A 49 -13.29 -5.17 -16.82
CA GLU A 49 -14.32 -4.92 -15.81
C GLU A 49 -13.69 -4.88 -14.40
N PHE A 50 -12.77 -5.79 -14.11
CA PHE A 50 -12.03 -5.79 -12.86
C PHE A 50 -11.22 -4.50 -12.68
N TYR A 51 -10.49 -4.06 -13.71
CA TYR A 51 -9.72 -2.81 -13.65
C TYR A 51 -10.61 -1.58 -13.46
N GLU A 52 -11.78 -1.55 -14.07
CA GLU A 52 -12.73 -0.44 -13.90
C GLU A 52 -13.34 -0.43 -12.49
N ILE A 53 -13.66 -1.60 -11.91
CA ILE A 53 -14.10 -1.70 -10.50
C ILE A 53 -13.01 -1.18 -9.59
N THR A 54 -11.77 -1.64 -9.78
CA THR A 54 -10.60 -1.22 -9.02
C THR A 54 -10.41 0.30 -9.08
N ARG A 55 -10.49 0.89 -10.28
CA ARG A 55 -10.38 2.34 -10.50
C ARG A 55 -11.52 3.12 -9.85
N LYS A 56 -12.76 2.63 -9.92
CA LYS A 56 -13.91 3.26 -9.27
C LYS A 56 -13.77 3.26 -7.75
N MET A 57 -13.32 2.15 -7.16
CA MET A 57 -13.02 2.09 -5.73
C MET A 57 -11.93 3.11 -5.35
N ASN A 58 -10.87 3.18 -6.15
CA ASN A 58 -9.78 4.13 -5.96
C ASN A 58 -10.28 5.58 -5.93
N ILE A 59 -11.08 5.98 -6.91
CA ILE A 59 -11.66 7.33 -7.00
C ILE A 59 -12.63 7.60 -5.84
N PHE A 60 -13.51 6.64 -5.53
CA PHE A 60 -14.53 6.79 -4.47
C PHE A 60 -13.89 7.07 -3.11
N PHE A 61 -12.82 6.35 -2.77
CA PHE A 61 -12.11 6.54 -1.52
C PHE A 61 -11.01 7.63 -1.59
N ASN A 62 -10.72 8.17 -2.77
CA ASN A 62 -9.55 9.03 -3.01
C ASN A 62 -8.27 8.40 -2.46
N ALA A 63 -8.04 7.13 -2.77
CA ALA A 63 -6.94 6.35 -2.25
C ALA A 63 -5.69 6.49 -3.12
N THR A 64 -4.51 6.45 -2.51
CA THR A 64 -3.25 6.21 -3.23
C THR A 64 -3.16 4.71 -3.51
N HIS A 65 -2.83 4.31 -4.75
CA HIS A 65 -2.96 2.93 -5.19
C HIS A 65 -1.61 2.28 -5.50
N ASN A 66 -1.30 1.20 -4.78
CA ASN A 66 -0.20 0.28 -5.08
C ASN A 66 -0.74 -1.01 -5.72
N TYR A 67 -0.01 -1.57 -6.66
CA TYR A 67 -0.40 -2.77 -7.38
C TYR A 67 0.81 -3.59 -7.81
N GLU A 68 0.61 -4.88 -8.15
CA GLU A 68 1.65 -5.73 -8.73
C GLU A 68 2.01 -5.26 -10.14
N ALA A 69 3.17 -4.63 -10.28
CA ALA A 69 3.62 -4.01 -11.53
C ALA A 69 4.26 -4.99 -12.53
N ASN A 70 4.47 -6.25 -12.14
CA ASN A 70 4.94 -7.31 -13.04
C ASN A 70 3.93 -7.55 -14.19
N LYS A 71 2.66 -7.35 -13.91
CA LYS A 71 1.54 -7.42 -14.85
C LYS A 71 1.20 -6.01 -15.33
N LYS A 72 1.29 -5.76 -16.63
CA LYS A 72 1.18 -4.42 -17.21
C LYS A 72 -0.25 -3.97 -17.53
N GLY A 73 -1.22 -4.87 -17.51
CA GLY A 73 -2.59 -4.60 -17.95
C GLY A 73 -3.25 -3.47 -17.16
N LEU A 74 -3.15 -3.48 -15.83
CA LEU A 74 -3.73 -2.43 -14.98
C LEU A 74 -3.10 -1.05 -15.28
N PHE A 75 -1.78 -0.97 -15.42
CA PHE A 75 -1.11 0.29 -15.74
C PHE A 75 -1.60 0.86 -17.07
N THR A 76 -1.61 0.02 -18.12
CA THR A 76 -2.09 0.42 -19.45
C THR A 76 -3.54 0.89 -19.42
N PHE A 77 -4.39 0.22 -18.63
CA PHE A 77 -5.78 0.65 -18.45
C PHE A 77 -5.88 2.02 -17.78
N TYR A 78 -5.11 2.25 -16.68
CA TYR A 78 -5.09 3.54 -16.00
C TYR A 78 -4.52 4.67 -16.89
N GLU A 79 -3.57 4.35 -17.79
CA GLU A 79 -3.05 5.27 -18.79
C GLU A 79 -4.13 5.69 -19.79
N GLN A 80 -4.84 4.71 -20.37
CA GLN A 80 -5.96 4.94 -21.29
C GLN A 80 -7.07 5.79 -20.66
N MET A 81 -7.34 5.56 -19.36
CA MET A 81 -8.34 6.29 -18.58
C MET A 81 -7.82 7.61 -18.00
N LYS A 82 -6.59 8.05 -18.34
CA LYS A 82 -5.92 9.25 -17.82
C LYS A 82 -5.88 9.32 -16.28
N SER A 83 -5.74 8.17 -15.65
CA SER A 83 -5.82 7.99 -14.19
C SER A 83 -4.49 7.58 -13.53
N ILE A 84 -3.35 7.68 -14.24
CA ILE A 84 -2.02 7.30 -13.72
C ILE A 84 -1.67 8.04 -12.42
N HIS A 85 -2.16 9.27 -12.26
CA HIS A 85 -1.92 10.07 -11.06
C HIS A 85 -2.47 9.46 -9.77
N LEU A 86 -3.35 8.46 -9.87
CA LEU A 86 -3.88 7.71 -8.74
C LEU A 86 -2.94 6.58 -8.29
N LEU A 87 -2.01 6.16 -9.16
CA LEU A 87 -1.05 5.10 -8.87
C LEU A 87 0.15 5.68 -8.11
N CYS A 88 0.57 5.00 -7.04
CA CYS A 88 1.78 5.38 -6.32
C CYS A 88 3.03 5.18 -7.18
N ASP A 89 4.08 5.93 -6.90
CA ASP A 89 5.42 5.60 -7.36
C ASP A 89 5.87 4.30 -6.67
N THR A 90 6.88 3.61 -7.23
CA THR A 90 7.46 2.45 -6.55
C THR A 90 7.88 2.84 -5.12
N PRO A 91 7.37 2.14 -4.08
CA PRO A 91 7.66 2.46 -2.69
C PRO A 91 9.16 2.52 -2.39
N GLU A 92 9.58 3.57 -1.69
CA GLU A 92 10.98 3.78 -1.33
C GLU A 92 11.48 2.78 -0.28
N SER A 93 10.56 2.26 0.55
CA SER A 93 10.84 1.21 1.54
C SER A 93 11.39 -0.08 0.94
N LEU A 94 11.22 -0.29 -0.37
CA LEU A 94 11.72 -1.48 -1.08
C LEU A 94 13.17 -1.39 -1.53
N LYS A 95 13.82 -0.23 -1.42
CA LYS A 95 15.20 0.00 -1.89
C LYS A 95 16.21 -0.93 -1.24
N ASP A 96 16.03 -1.20 0.05
CA ASP A 96 16.95 -1.99 0.85
C ASP A 96 16.66 -3.51 0.81
N ILE A 97 15.54 -3.89 0.16
CA ILE A 97 15.05 -5.28 0.17
C ILE A 97 15.37 -6.01 -1.14
N SER A 98 15.45 -5.26 -2.22
CA SER A 98 15.83 -5.80 -3.54
C SER A 98 16.72 -4.81 -4.24
N ASP A 99 17.64 -5.30 -5.10
CA ASP A 99 18.50 -4.49 -5.98
C ASP A 99 17.69 -3.65 -7.01
N ILE A 100 16.55 -3.15 -6.61
CA ILE A 100 15.69 -2.30 -7.44
C ILE A 100 16.37 -0.94 -7.57
N THR A 101 16.99 -0.70 -8.71
CA THR A 101 17.46 0.62 -9.09
C THR A 101 16.23 1.52 -9.33
N ILE A 102 15.84 2.26 -8.31
CA ILE A 102 14.79 3.27 -8.48
C ILE A 102 15.41 4.42 -9.25
N SER A 103 15.01 4.56 -10.50
CA SER A 103 15.48 5.65 -11.35
C SER A 103 15.14 7.00 -10.69
N LYS A 104 16.17 7.78 -10.37
CA LYS A 104 16.01 9.13 -9.76
C LYS A 104 15.66 10.21 -10.80
N ILE A 105 15.74 9.91 -12.09
CA ILE A 105 15.61 10.88 -13.18
C ILE A 105 14.60 10.35 -14.20
N GLY A 106 13.54 11.11 -14.43
CA GLY A 106 12.49 10.79 -15.40
C GLY A 106 11.21 10.25 -14.75
N ASN A 107 10.35 9.64 -15.55
CA ASN A 107 9.11 9.03 -15.05
C ASN A 107 9.42 7.94 -14.04
N LYS A 108 9.08 8.19 -12.78
CA LYS A 108 9.19 7.17 -11.73
C LYS A 108 8.34 5.97 -12.09
N ALA A 109 8.90 4.77 -11.95
CA ALA A 109 8.13 3.54 -12.10
C ALA A 109 6.96 3.54 -11.12
N LYS A 110 5.82 2.97 -11.53
CA LYS A 110 4.61 2.89 -10.73
C LYS A 110 4.42 1.49 -10.18
N GLY A 111 3.88 1.42 -8.95
CA GLY A 111 3.55 0.14 -8.30
C GLY A 111 4.77 -0.63 -7.80
N THR A 112 4.57 -1.88 -7.48
CA THR A 112 5.56 -2.77 -6.89
C THR A 112 5.88 -3.94 -7.82
N ASN A 113 7.14 -4.09 -8.25
CA ASN A 113 7.61 -5.30 -8.92
C ASN A 113 7.80 -6.40 -7.88
N VAL A 114 6.99 -7.43 -7.95
CA VAL A 114 6.97 -8.52 -6.97
C VAL A 114 8.10 -9.51 -7.24
N SER A 115 8.84 -9.88 -6.19
CA SER A 115 9.88 -10.90 -6.17
C SER A 115 9.78 -11.69 -4.85
N LYS A 116 10.47 -12.83 -4.75
CA LYS A 116 10.44 -13.64 -3.51
C LYS A 116 10.81 -12.85 -2.25
N PRO A 117 11.89 -12.02 -2.23
CA PRO A 117 12.20 -11.17 -1.07
C PRO A 117 11.07 -10.17 -0.73
N ILE A 118 10.44 -9.57 -1.74
CA ILE A 118 9.33 -8.62 -1.54
C ILE A 118 8.09 -9.31 -0.99
N ILE A 119 7.78 -10.53 -1.46
CA ILE A 119 6.69 -11.34 -0.88
C ILE A 119 6.97 -11.62 0.60
N ALA A 120 8.18 -12.10 0.93
CA ALA A 120 8.57 -12.38 2.31
C ALA A 120 8.47 -11.15 3.21
N TYR A 121 8.92 -9.99 2.71
CA TYR A 121 8.79 -8.72 3.41
C TYR A 121 7.32 -8.33 3.64
N GLY A 122 6.49 -8.39 2.60
CA GLY A 122 5.08 -8.06 2.69
C GLY A 122 4.32 -8.99 3.65
N LEU A 123 4.64 -10.29 3.67
CA LEU A 123 4.08 -11.25 4.62
C LEU A 123 4.45 -10.91 6.07
N ARG A 124 5.68 -10.46 6.31
CA ARG A 124 6.10 -9.97 7.62
C ARG A 124 5.29 -8.74 8.03
N LEU A 125 5.13 -7.77 7.16
CA LEU A 125 4.31 -6.58 7.43
C LEU A 125 2.84 -6.94 7.74
N ILE A 126 2.28 -7.94 7.03
CA ILE A 126 0.94 -8.46 7.34
C ILE A 126 0.91 -9.05 8.75
N LEU A 127 1.88 -9.89 9.12
CA LEU A 127 1.94 -10.52 10.44
C LEU A 127 2.05 -9.45 11.54
N ASP A 128 2.94 -8.49 11.38
CA ASP A 128 3.13 -7.40 12.32
C ASP A 128 1.82 -6.62 12.49
N TRP A 129 1.14 -6.25 11.38
CA TRP A 129 -0.15 -5.58 11.43
C TRP A 129 -1.26 -6.41 12.10
N LEU A 130 -1.33 -7.72 11.83
CA LEU A 130 -2.33 -8.61 12.44
C LEU A 130 -2.21 -8.65 13.97
N LEU A 131 -0.97 -8.57 14.49
CA LEU A 131 -0.65 -8.63 15.91
C LEU A 131 -0.68 -7.27 16.59
N GLU A 132 -0.73 -6.16 15.85
CA GLU A 132 -0.88 -4.82 16.43
C GLU A 132 -2.16 -4.73 17.28
N PRO A 133 -2.11 -4.07 18.45
CA PRO A 133 -3.30 -3.78 19.23
C PRO A 133 -4.32 -3.00 18.40
N ALA A 134 -5.55 -3.49 18.34
CA ALA A 134 -6.66 -2.73 17.79
C ALA A 134 -7.35 -2.00 18.95
N TYR A 135 -7.46 -0.67 18.85
CA TYR A 135 -8.13 0.10 19.89
C TYR A 135 -9.56 -0.41 20.12
N ASP A 136 -9.83 -0.85 21.33
CA ASP A 136 -11.14 -1.30 21.78
C ASP A 136 -11.25 -0.98 23.28
N GLU A 137 -12.19 -0.09 23.64
CA GLU A 137 -12.38 0.36 25.02
C GLU A 137 -12.82 -0.77 25.96
N THR A 138 -13.43 -1.82 25.40
CA THR A 138 -14.00 -2.92 26.20
C THR A 138 -13.05 -4.09 26.40
N ASN A 139 -12.04 -4.22 25.51
CA ASN A 139 -11.09 -5.33 25.59
C ASN A 139 -9.71 -4.94 25.00
N PRO A 140 -8.71 -4.69 25.86
CA PRO A 140 -7.37 -4.29 25.44
C PRO A 140 -6.57 -5.40 24.74
N GLU A 141 -7.04 -6.65 24.79
CA GLU A 141 -6.36 -7.78 24.11
C GLU A 141 -6.76 -7.90 22.63
N ILE A 142 -7.71 -7.11 22.17
CA ILE A 142 -8.13 -7.12 20.76
C ILE A 142 -6.99 -6.69 19.87
N ARG A 143 -6.72 -7.49 18.84
CA ARG A 143 -5.74 -7.24 17.78
C ARG A 143 -6.45 -6.95 16.47
N ASN A 144 -5.70 -6.41 15.48
CA ASN A 144 -6.27 -6.17 14.14
C ASN A 144 -6.81 -7.45 13.50
N LEU A 145 -6.22 -8.61 13.77
CA LEU A 145 -6.73 -9.91 13.36
C LEU A 145 -8.22 -10.10 13.72
N HIS A 146 -8.63 -9.70 14.93
CA HIS A 146 -10.01 -9.85 15.40
C HIS A 146 -11.00 -8.88 14.72
N LYS A 147 -10.48 -7.89 13.99
CA LYS A 147 -11.29 -6.90 13.27
C LYS A 147 -11.44 -7.23 11.78
N ILE A 148 -10.83 -8.29 11.27
CA ILE A 148 -10.98 -8.73 9.88
C ILE A 148 -12.39 -9.30 9.70
N ARG A 149 -13.13 -8.76 8.72
CA ARG A 149 -14.49 -9.19 8.39
C ARG A 149 -14.56 -10.11 7.16
N SER A 150 -13.50 -10.14 6.35
CA SER A 150 -13.45 -10.98 5.16
C SER A 150 -13.14 -12.42 5.53
N ILE A 151 -14.13 -13.29 5.42
CA ILE A 151 -13.94 -14.74 5.59
C ILE A 151 -12.99 -15.28 4.53
N GLY A 152 -13.05 -14.76 3.30
CA GLY A 152 -12.14 -15.15 2.22
C GLY A 152 -10.68 -14.87 2.57
N LEU A 153 -10.38 -13.69 3.12
CA LEU A 153 -9.02 -13.36 3.58
C LEU A 153 -8.58 -14.27 4.74
N LEU A 154 -9.45 -14.48 5.73
CA LEU A 154 -9.13 -15.37 6.87
C LEU A 154 -8.81 -16.80 6.39
N ASN A 155 -9.57 -17.35 5.46
CA ASN A 155 -9.31 -18.65 4.89
C ASN A 155 -7.98 -18.71 4.14
N GLU A 156 -7.65 -17.66 3.35
CA GLU A 156 -6.37 -17.58 2.67
C GLU A 156 -5.19 -17.45 3.65
N LEU A 157 -5.33 -16.65 4.71
CA LEU A 157 -4.29 -16.53 5.75
C LEU A 157 -4.04 -17.85 6.48
N ILE A 158 -5.10 -18.60 6.81
CA ILE A 158 -4.98 -19.91 7.48
C ILE A 158 -4.36 -20.96 6.54
N GLY A 159 -4.76 -20.97 5.27
CA GLY A 159 -4.31 -21.94 4.27
C GLY A 159 -3.01 -21.55 3.58
N PHE A 160 -2.40 -20.40 3.93
CA PHE A 160 -1.27 -19.84 3.19
C PHE A 160 -0.09 -20.81 3.10
N ASN A 161 0.36 -21.03 1.89
CA ASN A 161 1.60 -21.76 1.60
C ASN A 161 2.29 -21.14 0.36
N PRO A 162 3.63 -21.23 0.22
CA PRO A 162 4.38 -20.56 -0.85
C PRO A 162 4.05 -21.01 -2.27
N ASN A 163 3.38 -22.15 -2.44
CA ASN A 163 3.06 -22.75 -3.74
C ASN A 163 1.57 -22.62 -4.11
N GLY A 164 0.77 -21.99 -3.24
CA GLY A 164 -0.65 -21.78 -3.47
C GLY A 164 -0.93 -20.46 -4.20
N ASN A 165 -2.18 -20.30 -4.60
CA ASN A 165 -2.71 -19.05 -5.15
C ASN A 165 -3.55 -18.34 -4.07
N PHE A 166 -3.10 -17.18 -3.62
CA PHE A 166 -3.66 -16.44 -2.51
C PHE A 166 -3.82 -14.95 -2.90
N ASP A 167 -4.77 -14.70 -3.78
CA ASP A 167 -4.95 -13.40 -4.45
C ASP A 167 -5.30 -12.29 -3.45
N ARG A 168 -6.06 -12.58 -2.38
CA ARG A 168 -6.38 -11.62 -1.32
C ARG A 168 -5.16 -11.26 -0.49
N VAL A 169 -4.34 -12.27 -0.15
CA VAL A 169 -3.09 -12.05 0.58
C VAL A 169 -2.10 -11.27 -0.28
N SER A 170 -2.00 -11.57 -1.58
CA SER A 170 -1.14 -10.85 -2.53
C SER A 170 -1.55 -9.37 -2.64
N ALA A 171 -2.84 -9.09 -2.76
CA ALA A 171 -3.35 -7.71 -2.75
C ALA A 171 -3.10 -7.00 -1.40
N LEU A 172 -3.20 -7.73 -0.27
CA LEU A 172 -2.91 -7.19 1.05
C LEU A 172 -1.41 -6.88 1.23
N ILE A 173 -0.51 -7.66 0.63
CA ILE A 173 0.93 -7.33 0.55
C ILE A 173 1.12 -5.94 -0.07
N MET A 174 0.43 -5.63 -1.17
CA MET A 174 0.53 -4.32 -1.81
C MET A 174 0.05 -3.19 -0.89
N VAL A 175 -1.00 -3.43 -0.10
CA VAL A 175 -1.47 -2.47 0.91
C VAL A 175 -0.41 -2.23 1.98
N MET A 176 0.14 -3.30 2.56
CA MET A 176 1.06 -3.18 3.70
C MET A 176 2.40 -2.55 3.31
N ILE A 177 2.91 -2.84 2.11
CA ILE A 177 4.10 -2.17 1.57
C ILE A 177 3.85 -0.66 1.43
N LEU A 178 2.71 -0.25 0.89
CA LEU A 178 2.39 1.17 0.75
C LEU A 178 2.15 1.84 2.11
N LYS A 179 1.50 1.14 3.06
CA LYS A 179 1.34 1.61 4.45
C LYS A 179 2.69 1.93 5.06
N GLU A 180 3.65 1.01 4.98
CA GLU A 180 5.00 1.17 5.51
C GLU A 180 5.72 2.35 4.87
N ASP A 181 5.67 2.47 3.55
CA ASP A 181 6.28 3.57 2.81
C ASP A 181 5.75 4.94 3.26
N MET A 182 4.45 5.06 3.48
CA MET A 182 3.81 6.29 3.95
C MET A 182 4.20 6.64 5.40
N TYR A 183 4.38 5.65 6.27
CA TYR A 183 4.88 5.87 7.63
C TYR A 183 6.30 6.41 7.63
N GLN A 184 7.21 5.76 6.91
CA GLN A 184 8.61 6.20 6.80
C GLN A 184 8.73 7.60 6.21
N TYR A 185 7.90 7.93 5.22
CA TYR A 185 7.86 9.28 4.66
C TYR A 185 7.42 10.33 5.68
N THR A 186 6.45 10.02 6.51
CA THR A 186 5.93 10.92 7.55
C THR A 186 6.98 11.15 8.65
N GLU A 187 7.66 10.09 9.09
CA GLU A 187 8.76 10.19 10.07
C GLU A 187 9.91 11.03 9.54
N LYS A 188 10.37 10.79 8.30
CA LYS A 188 11.41 11.59 7.66
C LYS A 188 11.04 13.07 7.62
N LYS A 189 9.82 13.41 7.22
CA LYS A 189 9.34 14.80 7.19
C LYS A 189 9.32 15.44 8.58
N GLN A 190 8.95 14.71 9.62
CA GLN A 190 8.98 15.23 10.98
C GLN A 190 10.41 15.49 11.45
N ILE A 191 11.33 14.57 11.20
CA ILE A 191 12.75 14.70 11.53
C ILE A 191 13.36 15.92 10.81
N ASP A 192 13.11 16.07 9.52
CA ASP A 192 13.62 17.19 8.72
C ASP A 192 13.04 18.53 9.22
N LYS A 193 11.77 18.58 9.57
CA LYS A 193 11.14 19.76 10.15
C LYS A 193 11.74 20.13 11.50
N VAL A 194 12.03 19.16 12.36
CA VAL A 194 12.67 19.39 13.66
C VAL A 194 14.11 19.87 13.46
N LYS A 195 14.87 19.30 12.53
CA LYS A 195 16.23 19.76 12.19
C LYS A 195 16.22 21.21 11.71
N THR A 196 15.34 21.54 10.76
CA THR A 196 15.22 22.92 10.24
C THR A 196 14.89 23.92 11.36
N LEU A 197 13.95 23.59 12.25
CA LEU A 197 13.63 24.42 13.41
C LEU A 197 14.80 24.58 14.39
N ALA A 198 15.59 23.52 14.60
CA ALA A 198 16.77 23.58 15.45
C ALA A 198 17.89 24.43 14.84
N GLU A 199 18.07 24.33 13.52
CA GLU A 199 19.00 25.17 12.76
C GLU A 199 18.60 26.65 12.78
N ASP A 200 17.32 26.96 12.56
CA ASP A 200 16.78 28.33 12.65
C ASP A 200 16.95 28.92 14.07
N ALA A 201 16.68 28.12 15.11
CA ALA A 201 16.89 28.54 16.49
C ALA A 201 18.37 28.79 16.83
N PHE A 202 19.28 27.98 16.26
CA PHE A 202 20.72 28.18 16.40
C PHE A 202 21.21 29.43 15.70
N PHE A 203 20.75 29.72 14.48
CA PHE A 203 21.09 30.91 13.74
C PHE A 203 20.53 32.16 14.41
N ASN A 204 19.30 32.15 14.88
CA ASN A 204 18.69 33.29 15.57
C ASN A 204 19.42 33.65 16.86
N ARG A 205 19.87 32.66 17.67
CA ARG A 205 20.69 32.91 18.86
C ARG A 205 22.03 33.58 18.52
N ASN A 206 22.67 33.23 17.44
CA ASN A 206 23.96 33.77 17.05
C ASN A 206 23.87 35.17 16.43
N PHE A 207 22.71 35.54 15.89
CA PHE A 207 22.49 36.89 15.35
C PHE A 207 22.10 37.92 16.42
N ASP A 208 21.43 37.51 17.51
CA ASP A 208 21.06 38.43 18.61
C ASP A 208 22.25 38.82 19.48
N VAL A 209 23.31 38.01 19.53
CA VAL A 209 24.55 38.36 20.30
C VAL A 209 25.40 39.44 19.64
N ARG A 210 25.15 39.80 18.40
CA ARG A 210 25.89 40.88 17.67
C ARG A 210 25.19 42.24 17.69
N ARG A 211 24.12 42.40 18.45
CA ARG A 211 23.37 43.68 18.58
C ARG A 211 23.47 44.32 19.95
N THR A 212 24.39 43.84 20.82
CA THR A 212 24.76 44.51 22.08
C THR A 212 26.22 45.01 21.97
#